data_a600a7ea9f13e01ac2e62f5db50ffac4
#
_entry.id   a600a7ea9f13e01ac2e62f5db50ffac4
#
_cell.length_a   1.000
_cell.length_b   1.000
_cell.length_c   1.000
_cell.angle_alpha   90.00
_cell.angle_beta   90.00
_cell.angle_gamma   90.00
#
_symmetry.space_group_name_H-M   'P 1'
#
loop_
_entity.id
_entity.type
_entity.pdbx_description
1 polymer ?
#
loop_
_entity_poly.entity_id
_entity_poly.type
_entity_poly.pdbx_seq_one_letter_code
_entity_poly.pdbx_strand_id
1 'polypeptide(L)'
;MERWNKLWRLGVGAAVLGLCGWAQAGVLPGPLVTPQWLHAHAKDVQVVDLRDNLNSLSDDPKFTTVNGRKVLDVVGGHIEDALSVNFWGLRHKRDIDGKNVDFLLPTAEEFQASMQAVQLQQDKPIVIAPTGDDATSLQEAAFFAWELQLFGVPAEQIAVLDGGTHAWIAAGYPVDTDAIAPMTSSAWKAKASNPELLATIAQVQAAQRTHQPLLDARPLAQFAGLERTPVVPVFGRLAGSRALPAELLYRQAADGSWHFLTSAQYKTVFALDGVARPRRGILYCNTGQYAAGAWFVLDRIMGMKGLREYPGGMNEWVQRGLPVVQF
;
A
#
# COMPACT_ATOMS: atom_id res chain seq x y z
N MET A 1 68.56 -59.41 -6.47
CA MET A 1 67.11 -59.69 -6.46
C MET A 1 66.40 -58.46 -5.91
N GLU A 2 66.16 -57.45 -6.77
CA GLU A 2 65.61 -56.19 -6.36
C GLU A 2 64.33 -55.97 -7.11
N ARG A 3 63.26 -55.66 -6.39
CA ARG A 3 61.93 -55.35 -6.98
C ARG A 3 61.75 -53.86 -7.03
N TRP A 4 61.57 -53.32 -8.20
CA TRP A 4 61.19 -51.95 -8.48
C TRP A 4 59.73 -51.69 -8.18
N ASN A 5 59.40 -50.77 -7.29
CA ASN A 5 58.06 -50.21 -7.11
C ASN A 5 57.98 -48.87 -7.80
N LYS A 6 57.18 -48.78 -8.86
CA LYS A 6 56.78 -47.55 -9.52
C LYS A 6 55.62 -46.91 -8.76
N LEU A 7 55.82 -45.74 -8.20
CA LEU A 7 54.79 -44.91 -7.64
C LEU A 7 54.13 -44.06 -8.76
N TRP A 8 52.87 -44.29 -8.97
CA TRP A 8 52.05 -43.44 -9.84
C TRP A 8 51.56 -42.25 -9.01
N ARG A 9 51.92 -41.04 -9.40
CA ARG A 9 51.36 -39.80 -8.89
C ARG A 9 50.09 -39.49 -9.70
N LEU A 10 48.93 -39.64 -9.08
CA LEU A 10 47.67 -39.12 -9.60
C LEU A 10 47.58 -37.64 -9.26
N GLY A 11 47.64 -36.79 -10.27
CA GLY A 11 47.36 -35.35 -10.15
C GLY A 11 45.86 -35.15 -9.98
N VAL A 12 45.44 -34.64 -8.85
CA VAL A 12 44.07 -34.19 -8.61
C VAL A 12 43.96 -32.79 -9.18
N GLY A 13 43.38 -32.69 -10.37
CA GLY A 13 42.97 -31.40 -10.93
C GLY A 13 41.78 -30.85 -10.17
N ALA A 14 41.95 -29.80 -9.39
CA ALA A 14 40.87 -29.08 -8.78
C ALA A 14 40.14 -28.25 -9.88
N ALA A 15 39.00 -28.72 -10.32
CA ALA A 15 38.09 -27.94 -11.14
C ALA A 15 37.42 -26.88 -10.23
N VAL A 16 37.89 -25.66 -10.33
CA VAL A 16 37.21 -24.48 -9.76
C VAL A 16 35.95 -24.25 -10.60
N LEU A 17 34.82 -24.80 -10.17
CA LEU A 17 33.51 -24.41 -10.66
C LEU A 17 33.24 -22.98 -10.19
N GLY A 18 33.49 -22.02 -11.07
CA GLY A 18 33.01 -20.66 -10.90
C GLY A 18 31.50 -20.67 -10.83
N LEU A 19 30.96 -20.58 -9.63
CA LEU A 19 29.56 -20.22 -9.43
C LEU A 19 29.39 -18.79 -9.93
N CYS A 20 29.02 -18.64 -11.20
CA CYS A 20 28.37 -17.41 -11.66
C CYS A 20 27.11 -17.27 -10.82
N GLY A 21 27.20 -16.51 -9.73
CA GLY A 21 26.03 -16.04 -8.99
C GLY A 21 25.19 -15.23 -9.98
N TRP A 22 24.10 -15.84 -10.42
CA TRP A 22 23.01 -15.06 -11.00
C TRP A 22 22.57 -14.14 -9.89
N ALA A 23 22.89 -12.84 -10.02
CA ALA A 23 22.29 -11.83 -9.19
C ALA A 23 20.79 -11.94 -9.47
N GLN A 24 20.05 -12.57 -8.57
CA GLN A 24 18.60 -12.45 -8.56
C GLN A 24 18.31 -10.98 -8.39
N ALA A 25 17.74 -10.35 -9.42
CA ALA A 25 17.24 -9.01 -9.36
C ALA A 25 16.40 -8.87 -8.09
N GLY A 26 16.71 -7.84 -7.31
CA GLY A 26 16.38 -7.64 -5.93
C GLY A 26 15.01 -8.15 -5.48
N VAL A 27 15.03 -9.20 -4.70
CA VAL A 27 13.86 -9.60 -3.92
C VAL A 27 13.69 -8.54 -2.84
N LEU A 28 12.56 -7.82 -2.87
CA LEU A 28 12.21 -6.91 -1.79
C LEU A 28 12.26 -7.66 -0.45
N PRO A 29 12.75 -7.05 0.64
CA PRO A 29 12.90 -7.74 1.94
C PRO A 29 11.55 -8.05 2.60
N GLY A 30 10.46 -7.45 2.10
CA GLY A 30 9.11 -7.60 2.61
C GLY A 30 8.17 -6.51 2.07
N PRO A 31 6.97 -6.40 2.66
CA PRO A 31 6.00 -5.40 2.25
C PRO A 31 6.37 -3.96 2.64
N LEU A 32 7.34 -3.79 3.53
CA LEU A 32 7.87 -2.49 3.97
C LEU A 32 9.37 -2.46 3.76
N VAL A 33 9.88 -1.30 3.33
CA VAL A 33 11.31 -1.01 3.26
C VAL A 33 11.64 0.24 4.07
N THR A 34 12.85 0.32 4.60
CA THR A 34 13.32 1.52 5.30
C THR A 34 13.98 2.49 4.33
N PRO A 35 14.13 3.78 4.70
CA PRO A 35 14.90 4.74 3.91
C PRO A 35 16.33 4.27 3.59
N GLN A 36 17.01 3.64 4.55
CA GLN A 36 18.38 3.13 4.39
C GLN A 36 18.41 1.99 3.37
N TRP A 37 17.44 1.07 3.42
CA TRP A 37 17.35 0.00 2.45
C TRP A 37 17.12 0.56 1.04
N LEU A 38 16.15 1.47 0.91
CA LEU A 38 15.82 2.07 -0.38
C LEU A 38 17.01 2.84 -0.96
N HIS A 39 17.74 3.64 -0.16
CA HIS A 39 18.92 4.35 -0.60
C HIS A 39 19.98 3.39 -1.16
N ALA A 40 20.19 2.23 -0.51
CA ALA A 40 21.16 1.24 -0.96
C ALA A 40 20.75 0.49 -2.24
N HIS A 41 19.43 0.43 -2.55
CA HIS A 41 18.85 -0.39 -3.64
C HIS A 41 18.03 0.43 -4.65
N ALA A 42 18.14 1.76 -4.66
CA ALA A 42 17.33 2.63 -5.51
C ALA A 42 17.42 2.26 -7.01
N LYS A 43 18.57 1.77 -7.47
CA LYS A 43 18.79 1.35 -8.87
C LYS A 43 18.14 0.01 -9.22
N ASP A 44 17.87 -0.83 -8.23
CA ASP A 44 17.31 -2.18 -8.41
C ASP A 44 15.78 -2.18 -8.46
N VAL A 45 15.14 -1.08 -8.05
CA VAL A 45 13.69 -0.92 -7.97
C VAL A 45 13.22 0.28 -8.78
N GLN A 46 11.94 0.38 -9.02
CA GLN A 46 11.31 1.63 -9.44
C GLN A 46 10.60 2.24 -8.22
N VAL A 47 10.95 3.48 -7.91
CA VAL A 47 10.29 4.25 -6.86
C VAL A 47 9.08 4.94 -7.48
N VAL A 48 7.94 4.86 -6.80
CA VAL A 48 6.73 5.60 -7.18
C VAL A 48 6.39 6.56 -6.05
N ASP A 49 6.60 7.85 -6.28
CA ASP A 49 6.18 8.90 -5.37
C ASP A 49 4.68 9.13 -5.53
N LEU A 50 3.90 8.78 -4.51
CA LEU A 50 2.44 8.85 -4.49
C LEU A 50 1.99 10.08 -3.73
N ARG A 51 1.22 10.96 -4.38
CA ARG A 51 0.75 12.23 -3.81
C ARG A 51 -0.73 12.46 -4.09
N ASP A 52 -1.39 13.08 -3.15
CA ASP A 52 -2.70 13.72 -3.34
C ASP A 52 -2.57 15.15 -3.91
N ASN A 53 -1.44 15.81 -3.68
CA ASN A 53 -1.08 17.11 -4.21
C ASN A 53 0.27 17.04 -4.96
N LEU A 54 0.22 16.98 -6.29
CA LEU A 54 1.42 16.90 -7.12
C LEU A 54 2.33 18.15 -7.04
N ASN A 55 1.80 19.31 -6.63
CA ASN A 55 2.64 20.52 -6.50
C ASN A 55 3.72 20.34 -5.44
N SER A 56 3.47 19.51 -4.42
CA SER A 56 4.46 19.23 -3.37
C SER A 56 5.74 18.55 -3.89
N LEU A 57 5.71 17.94 -5.08
CA LEU A 57 6.88 17.32 -5.70
C LEU A 57 7.93 18.35 -6.16
N SER A 58 7.51 19.58 -6.45
CA SER A 58 8.39 20.68 -6.89
C SER A 58 8.63 21.73 -5.81
N ASP A 59 8.09 21.55 -4.61
CA ASP A 59 8.32 22.42 -3.47
C ASP A 59 9.54 21.99 -2.68
N ASP A 60 10.28 22.95 -2.11
CA ASP A 60 11.34 22.62 -1.15
C ASP A 60 10.76 22.08 0.18
N PRO A 61 11.42 21.11 0.83
CA PRO A 61 11.05 20.69 2.18
C PRO A 61 11.17 21.86 3.17
N LYS A 62 10.14 22.07 4.00
CA LYS A 62 10.14 23.12 5.01
C LYS A 62 10.39 22.53 6.39
N PHE A 63 11.19 23.24 7.18
CA PHE A 63 11.57 22.82 8.51
C PHE A 63 11.18 23.88 9.54
N THR A 64 10.78 23.39 10.72
CA THR A 64 10.55 24.23 11.90
C THR A 64 11.46 23.81 13.04
N THR A 65 11.49 24.60 14.12
CA THR A 65 12.26 24.25 15.32
C THR A 65 11.30 23.95 16.46
N VAL A 66 11.33 22.72 16.95
CA VAL A 66 10.54 22.28 18.11
C VAL A 66 11.51 21.88 19.21
N ASN A 67 11.43 22.54 20.36
CA ASN A 67 12.32 22.30 21.52
C ASN A 67 13.81 22.30 21.16
N GLY A 68 14.24 23.24 20.29
CA GLY A 68 15.63 23.38 19.85
C GLY A 68 16.08 22.36 18.81
N ARG A 69 15.21 21.50 18.31
CA ARG A 69 15.49 20.51 17.24
C ARG A 69 14.84 20.95 15.94
N LYS A 70 15.59 20.83 14.84
CA LYS A 70 15.06 21.02 13.49
C LYS A 70 14.16 19.80 13.15
N VAL A 71 12.91 20.04 12.86
CA VAL A 71 11.89 19.03 12.52
C VAL A 71 11.32 19.38 11.15
N LEU A 72 11.09 18.38 10.29
CA LEU A 72 10.40 18.57 9.02
C LEU A 72 8.94 18.95 9.30
N ASP A 73 8.51 20.07 8.72
CA ASP A 73 7.15 20.62 8.89
C ASP A 73 6.29 20.33 7.65
N VAL A 74 6.90 20.47 6.45
CA VAL A 74 6.23 20.18 5.18
C VAL A 74 7.13 19.32 4.32
N VAL A 75 6.60 18.18 3.88
CA VAL A 75 7.26 17.31 2.91
C VAL A 75 7.19 17.97 1.54
N GLY A 76 8.36 18.22 0.95
CA GLY A 76 8.50 18.72 -0.41
C GLY A 76 9.53 17.92 -1.18
N GLY A 77 9.51 18.03 -2.50
CA GLY A 77 10.38 17.29 -3.40
C GLY A 77 10.00 15.81 -3.51
N HIS A 78 10.74 15.09 -4.32
CA HIS A 78 10.60 13.65 -4.58
C HIS A 78 11.94 12.93 -4.51
N ILE A 79 11.92 11.62 -4.35
CA ILE A 79 13.14 10.81 -4.43
C ILE A 79 13.65 10.85 -5.88
N GLU A 80 14.96 10.96 -6.06
CA GLU A 80 15.60 11.02 -7.38
C GLU A 80 15.13 9.85 -8.27
N ASP A 81 14.81 10.13 -9.53
CA ASP A 81 14.29 9.17 -10.53
C ASP A 81 12.93 8.54 -10.17
N ALA A 82 12.21 9.03 -9.16
CA ALA A 82 10.88 8.51 -8.83
C ALA A 82 9.86 8.85 -9.91
N LEU A 83 9.00 7.86 -10.21
CA LEU A 83 7.78 8.07 -11.00
C LEU A 83 6.74 8.78 -10.12
N SER A 84 5.94 9.69 -10.66
CA SER A 84 4.90 10.36 -9.88
C SER A 84 3.50 9.83 -10.20
N VAL A 85 2.75 9.48 -9.16
CA VAL A 85 1.36 9.06 -9.27
C VAL A 85 0.48 10.00 -8.43
N ASN A 86 -0.55 10.55 -9.06
CA ASN A 86 -1.58 11.29 -8.37
C ASN A 86 -2.60 10.30 -7.78
N PHE A 87 -2.75 10.25 -6.46
CA PHE A 87 -3.70 9.39 -5.80
C PHE A 87 -5.14 9.57 -6.31
N TRP A 88 -5.56 10.81 -6.54
CA TRP A 88 -6.90 11.11 -7.05
C TRP A 88 -7.12 10.63 -8.48
N GLY A 89 -6.05 10.46 -9.27
CA GLY A 89 -6.11 9.84 -10.60
C GLY A 89 -6.44 8.34 -10.58
N LEU A 90 -6.35 7.69 -9.42
CA LEU A 90 -6.74 6.30 -9.21
C LEU A 90 -8.23 6.16 -8.83
N ARG A 91 -8.96 7.26 -8.69
CA ARG A 91 -10.34 7.31 -8.22
C ARG A 91 -11.25 7.79 -9.32
N HIS A 92 -12.27 7.01 -9.64
CA HIS A 92 -13.15 7.28 -10.77
C HIS A 92 -14.58 7.56 -10.33
N LYS A 93 -15.26 8.38 -11.13
CA LYS A 93 -16.69 8.62 -11.03
C LYS A 93 -17.41 7.77 -12.07
N ARG A 94 -18.49 7.11 -11.66
CA ARG A 94 -19.31 6.30 -12.58
C ARG A 94 -20.78 6.54 -12.33
N ASP A 95 -21.58 6.49 -13.40
CA ASP A 95 -23.00 6.33 -13.27
C ASP A 95 -23.35 4.90 -12.89
N ILE A 96 -24.08 4.73 -11.82
CA ILE A 96 -24.60 3.46 -11.36
C ILE A 96 -26.11 3.61 -11.14
N ASP A 97 -26.90 2.99 -12.00
CA ASP A 97 -28.37 3.04 -11.95
C ASP A 97 -28.91 4.48 -11.95
N GLY A 98 -28.33 5.37 -12.77
CA GLY A 98 -28.70 6.80 -12.89
C GLY A 98 -28.18 7.68 -11.76
N LYS A 99 -27.27 7.19 -10.92
CA LYS A 99 -26.64 7.96 -9.85
C LYS A 99 -25.12 8.05 -10.05
N ASN A 100 -24.58 9.25 -9.98
CA ASN A 100 -23.15 9.47 -10.03
C ASN A 100 -22.52 9.06 -8.69
N VAL A 101 -21.72 8.00 -8.70
CA VAL A 101 -20.94 7.54 -7.54
C VAL A 101 -19.47 7.88 -7.75
N ASP A 102 -18.93 8.68 -6.86
CA ASP A 102 -17.52 9.08 -6.87
C ASP A 102 -16.63 8.03 -6.18
N PHE A 103 -15.32 8.14 -6.36
CA PHE A 103 -14.28 7.34 -5.67
C PHE A 103 -14.34 5.83 -5.95
N LEU A 104 -14.84 5.41 -7.08
CA LEU A 104 -14.83 4.01 -7.52
C LEU A 104 -13.48 3.65 -8.16
N LEU A 105 -13.24 2.36 -8.32
CA LEU A 105 -12.04 1.84 -8.98
C LEU A 105 -12.01 2.16 -10.47
N PRO A 106 -10.80 2.28 -11.06
CA PRO A 106 -10.61 2.22 -12.50
C PRO A 106 -10.99 0.84 -13.06
N THR A 107 -11.29 0.77 -14.33
CA THR A 107 -11.24 -0.50 -15.07
C THR A 107 -9.78 -0.93 -15.26
N ALA A 108 -9.54 -2.18 -15.68
CA ALA A 108 -8.18 -2.63 -15.98
C ALA A 108 -7.52 -1.80 -17.09
N GLU A 109 -8.30 -1.36 -18.09
CA GLU A 109 -7.84 -0.53 -19.20
C GLU A 109 -7.47 0.90 -18.73
N GLU A 110 -8.30 1.51 -17.88
CA GLU A 110 -8.04 2.83 -17.29
C GLU A 110 -6.80 2.79 -16.40
N PHE A 111 -6.68 1.78 -15.54
CA PHE A 111 -5.51 1.59 -14.69
C PHE A 111 -4.25 1.36 -15.53
N GLN A 112 -4.34 0.52 -16.57
CA GLN A 112 -3.23 0.31 -17.51
C GLN A 112 -2.79 1.63 -18.15
N ALA A 113 -3.72 2.43 -18.63
CA ALA A 113 -3.41 3.71 -19.27
C ALA A 113 -2.70 4.66 -18.29
N SER A 114 -3.15 4.72 -17.03
CA SER A 114 -2.51 5.51 -15.99
C SER A 114 -1.09 5.03 -15.69
N MET A 115 -0.88 3.72 -15.55
CA MET A 115 0.45 3.15 -15.29
C MET A 115 1.41 3.29 -16.48
N GLN A 116 0.89 3.22 -17.71
CA GLN A 116 1.67 3.51 -18.89
C GLN A 116 2.09 4.99 -18.97
N ALA A 117 1.18 5.90 -18.64
CA ALA A 117 1.45 7.34 -18.67
C ALA A 117 2.54 7.75 -17.67
N VAL A 118 2.60 7.11 -16.50
CA VAL A 118 3.66 7.33 -15.50
C VAL A 118 4.91 6.47 -15.74
N GLN A 119 4.97 5.74 -16.86
CA GLN A 119 6.13 4.93 -17.28
C GLN A 119 6.45 3.74 -16.36
N LEU A 120 5.46 3.19 -15.63
CA LEU A 120 5.68 2.00 -14.83
C LEU A 120 6.23 0.84 -15.70
N GLN A 121 7.27 0.16 -15.23
CA GLN A 121 7.89 -0.97 -15.93
C GLN A 121 7.28 -2.29 -15.44
N GLN A 122 7.09 -3.26 -16.35
CA GLN A 122 6.33 -4.48 -16.06
C GLN A 122 6.92 -5.35 -14.96
N ASP A 123 8.16 -5.71 -15.03
CA ASP A 123 8.75 -6.76 -14.18
C ASP A 123 9.80 -6.22 -13.22
N LYS A 124 9.80 -4.91 -12.97
CA LYS A 124 10.70 -4.28 -12.03
C LYS A 124 10.01 -4.10 -10.67
N PRO A 125 10.64 -4.46 -9.55
CA PRO A 125 10.05 -4.27 -8.22
C PRO A 125 9.69 -2.81 -7.96
N ILE A 126 8.59 -2.59 -7.26
CA ILE A 126 8.00 -1.27 -7.00
C ILE A 126 8.15 -0.94 -5.51
N VAL A 127 8.70 0.23 -5.21
CA VAL A 127 8.64 0.82 -3.88
C VAL A 127 7.75 2.07 -3.94
N ILE A 128 6.62 2.04 -3.26
CA ILE A 128 5.70 3.17 -3.17
C ILE A 128 6.18 4.08 -2.05
N ALA A 129 6.44 5.33 -2.36
CA ALA A 129 6.85 6.37 -1.41
C ALA A 129 5.69 7.36 -1.20
N PRO A 130 4.88 7.21 -0.13
CA PRO A 130 3.91 8.23 0.28
C PRO A 130 4.62 9.46 0.86
N THR A 131 3.89 10.54 1.16
CA THR A 131 4.47 11.65 1.93
C THR A 131 4.96 11.21 3.30
N GLY A 132 4.20 10.40 4.02
CA GLY A 132 4.55 9.90 5.35
C GLY A 132 4.38 10.92 6.48
N ASP A 133 3.75 12.06 6.21
CA ASP A 133 3.49 13.14 7.15
C ASP A 133 2.17 12.94 7.95
N ASP A 134 1.32 12.05 7.47
CA ASP A 134 0.12 11.63 8.18
C ASP A 134 -0.23 10.14 7.95
N ALA A 135 -1.23 9.64 8.67
CA ALA A 135 -1.74 8.28 8.49
C ALA A 135 -2.47 8.09 7.16
N THR A 136 -3.02 9.17 6.58
CA THR A 136 -3.77 9.16 5.33
C THR A 136 -2.87 8.79 4.17
N SER A 137 -1.68 9.36 4.11
CA SER A 137 -0.69 9.07 3.07
C SER A 137 -0.25 7.59 3.06
N LEU A 138 -0.13 6.97 4.24
CA LEU A 138 0.15 5.53 4.35
C LEU A 138 -1.03 4.66 3.86
N GLN A 139 -2.26 5.12 4.07
CA GLN A 139 -3.46 4.46 3.57
C GLN A 139 -3.56 4.57 2.04
N GLU A 140 -3.16 5.70 1.49
CA GLU A 140 -3.07 5.92 0.04
C GLU A 140 -2.05 4.98 -0.61
N ALA A 141 -0.86 4.85 0.00
CA ALA A 141 0.14 3.89 -0.44
C ALA A 141 -0.35 2.44 -0.35
N ALA A 142 -1.07 2.09 0.71
CA ALA A 142 -1.68 0.78 0.87
C ALA A 142 -2.78 0.52 -0.18
N PHE A 143 -3.58 1.52 -0.52
CA PHE A 143 -4.59 1.45 -1.55
C PHE A 143 -3.96 1.23 -2.94
N PHE A 144 -2.93 1.98 -3.28
CA PHE A 144 -2.21 1.79 -4.53
C PHE A 144 -1.51 0.42 -4.59
N ALA A 145 -0.91 -0.05 -3.48
CA ALA A 145 -0.34 -1.39 -3.39
C ALA A 145 -1.39 -2.49 -3.60
N TRP A 146 -2.61 -2.28 -3.09
CA TRP A 146 -3.74 -3.18 -3.30
C TRP A 146 -4.22 -3.16 -4.76
N GLU A 147 -4.35 -1.97 -5.40
CA GLU A 147 -4.73 -1.86 -6.82
C GLU A 147 -3.69 -2.50 -7.75
N LEU A 148 -2.39 -2.30 -7.50
CA LEU A 148 -1.33 -2.97 -8.26
C LEU A 148 -1.49 -4.49 -8.21
N GLN A 149 -1.78 -5.07 -7.04
CA GLN A 149 -2.05 -6.50 -6.92
C GLN A 149 -3.38 -6.91 -7.55
N LEU A 150 -4.41 -6.08 -7.41
CA LEU A 150 -5.70 -6.31 -8.05
C LEU A 150 -5.55 -6.47 -9.56
N PHE A 151 -4.69 -5.66 -10.18
CA PHE A 151 -4.42 -5.66 -11.61
C PHE A 151 -3.17 -6.45 -12.02
N GLY A 152 -2.70 -7.34 -11.14
CA GLY A 152 -1.83 -8.45 -11.49
C GLY A 152 -0.34 -8.29 -11.24
N VAL A 153 0.09 -7.24 -10.50
CA VAL A 153 1.47 -7.16 -10.00
C VAL A 153 1.62 -8.15 -8.84
N PRO A 154 2.63 -9.04 -8.88
CA PRO A 154 2.86 -9.98 -7.79
C PRO A 154 3.13 -9.27 -6.46
N ALA A 155 2.58 -9.82 -5.37
CA ALA A 155 2.70 -9.24 -4.04
C ALA A 155 4.16 -9.00 -3.62
N GLU A 156 5.04 -9.93 -3.92
CA GLU A 156 6.49 -9.88 -3.63
C GLU A 156 7.25 -8.81 -4.41
N GLN A 157 6.63 -8.21 -5.43
CA GLN A 157 7.21 -7.11 -6.20
C GLN A 157 6.74 -5.72 -5.72
N ILE A 158 6.00 -5.64 -4.62
CA ILE A 158 5.48 -4.38 -4.10
C ILE A 158 5.88 -4.20 -2.65
N ALA A 159 6.51 -3.07 -2.34
CA ALA A 159 6.73 -2.60 -0.98
C ALA A 159 6.33 -1.14 -0.82
N VAL A 160 6.09 -0.72 0.42
CA VAL A 160 5.89 0.68 0.79
C VAL A 160 7.12 1.15 1.56
N LEU A 161 7.60 2.36 1.26
CA LEU A 161 8.60 3.05 2.06
C LEU A 161 7.98 3.43 3.40
N ASP A 162 8.38 2.76 4.47
CA ASP A 162 7.84 2.98 5.80
C ASP A 162 8.28 4.35 6.32
N GLY A 163 7.32 5.19 6.65
CA GLY A 163 7.55 6.59 6.97
C GLY A 163 7.61 7.53 5.76
N GLY A 164 7.52 7.00 4.55
CA GLY A 164 7.45 7.77 3.30
C GLY A 164 8.63 8.71 3.06
N THR A 165 8.40 9.70 2.20
CA THR A 165 9.38 10.75 1.88
C THR A 165 9.74 11.58 3.13
N HIS A 166 8.84 11.69 4.11
CA HIS A 166 9.15 12.31 5.41
C HIS A 166 10.32 11.60 6.10
N ALA A 167 10.23 10.29 6.29
CA ALA A 167 11.31 9.51 6.92
C ALA A 167 12.58 9.48 6.07
N TRP A 168 12.48 9.54 4.75
CA TRP A 168 13.61 9.67 3.83
C TRP A 168 14.39 10.95 4.10
N ILE A 169 13.70 12.10 4.16
CA ILE A 169 14.31 13.41 4.48
C ILE A 169 14.86 13.44 5.91
N ALA A 170 14.11 12.89 6.88
CA ALA A 170 14.53 12.82 8.28
C ALA A 170 15.80 11.95 8.47
N ALA A 171 16.00 10.94 7.62
CA ALA A 171 17.21 10.13 7.58
C ALA A 171 18.41 10.85 6.92
N GLY A 172 18.21 12.07 6.42
CA GLY A 172 19.27 12.90 5.81
C GLY A 172 19.50 12.63 4.32
N TYR A 173 18.62 11.92 3.66
CA TYR A 173 18.72 11.69 2.22
C TYR A 173 18.13 12.86 1.42
N PRO A 174 18.74 13.19 0.26
CA PRO A 174 18.28 14.29 -0.57
C PRO A 174 16.98 13.99 -1.27
N VAL A 175 16.25 15.05 -1.61
CA VAL A 175 15.14 15.03 -2.55
C VAL A 175 15.45 15.95 -3.73
N ASP A 176 14.85 15.65 -4.87
CA ASP A 176 14.85 16.49 -6.06
C ASP A 176 13.56 17.30 -6.10
N THR A 177 13.60 18.49 -6.67
CA THR A 177 12.46 19.38 -6.90
C THR A 177 12.25 19.72 -8.37
N ASP A 178 13.06 19.11 -9.25
CA ASP A 178 12.90 19.25 -10.69
C ASP A 178 11.60 18.60 -11.15
N ALA A 179 10.98 19.17 -12.18
CA ALA A 179 9.72 18.68 -12.70
C ALA A 179 9.87 17.26 -13.29
N ILE A 180 9.10 16.31 -12.79
CA ILE A 180 8.99 14.97 -13.35
C ILE A 180 8.17 15.06 -14.64
N ALA A 181 8.83 14.99 -15.78
CA ALA A 181 8.18 15.02 -17.07
C ALA A 181 8.27 13.64 -17.75
N PRO A 182 7.18 12.87 -17.84
CA PRO A 182 7.18 11.64 -18.62
C PRO A 182 7.40 11.94 -20.10
N MET A 183 8.38 11.30 -20.72
CA MET A 183 8.70 11.53 -22.13
C MET A 183 7.96 10.58 -23.08
N THR A 184 7.76 9.33 -22.69
CA THR A 184 7.08 8.30 -23.50
C THR A 184 6.33 7.33 -22.60
N SER A 185 5.15 6.85 -23.04
CA SER A 185 4.40 5.83 -22.31
C SER A 185 5.14 4.49 -22.31
N SER A 186 5.05 3.76 -21.19
CA SER A 186 5.59 2.41 -21.09
C SER A 186 4.70 1.37 -21.79
N ALA A 187 5.19 0.14 -21.86
CA ALA A 187 4.43 -1.02 -22.39
C ALA A 187 3.74 -1.82 -21.27
N TRP A 188 3.57 -1.26 -20.08
CA TRP A 188 2.97 -1.94 -18.92
C TRP A 188 1.57 -2.47 -19.24
N LYS A 189 1.24 -3.66 -18.73
CA LYS A 189 -0.03 -4.35 -18.99
C LYS A 189 -0.72 -4.73 -17.70
N ALA A 190 -1.95 -4.26 -17.53
CA ALA A 190 -2.84 -4.75 -16.48
C ALA A 190 -3.36 -6.15 -16.82
N LYS A 191 -3.55 -6.98 -15.81
CA LYS A 191 -4.33 -8.22 -15.91
C LYS A 191 -5.79 -7.93 -15.53
N ALA A 192 -6.68 -8.88 -15.80
CA ALA A 192 -8.04 -8.82 -15.27
C ALA A 192 -7.99 -8.75 -13.73
N SER A 193 -8.96 -8.04 -13.14
CA SER A 193 -9.01 -7.86 -11.69
C SER A 193 -9.06 -9.20 -10.95
N ASN A 194 -8.23 -9.32 -9.90
CA ASN A 194 -8.16 -10.52 -9.09
C ASN A 194 -9.39 -10.64 -8.15
N PRO A 195 -10.30 -11.61 -8.37
CA PRO A 195 -11.52 -11.75 -7.56
C PRO A 195 -11.25 -12.16 -6.11
N GLU A 196 -10.04 -12.67 -5.80
CA GLU A 196 -9.65 -13.03 -4.43
C GLU A 196 -9.37 -11.80 -3.56
N LEU A 197 -9.13 -10.65 -4.18
CA LEU A 197 -8.87 -9.38 -3.48
C LEU A 197 -10.12 -8.48 -3.42
N LEU A 198 -11.06 -8.65 -4.36
CA LEU A 198 -12.18 -7.76 -4.56
C LEU A 198 -13.48 -8.37 -4.05
N ALA A 199 -14.26 -7.60 -3.29
CA ALA A 199 -15.65 -7.93 -2.95
C ALA A 199 -16.61 -6.96 -3.64
N THR A 200 -17.64 -7.51 -4.26
CA THR A 200 -18.74 -6.73 -4.83
C THR A 200 -19.82 -6.44 -3.79
N ILE A 201 -20.68 -5.45 -4.04
CA ILE A 201 -21.82 -5.15 -3.19
C ILE A 201 -22.74 -6.37 -2.98
N ALA A 202 -22.94 -7.20 -4.00
CA ALA A 202 -23.72 -8.44 -3.89
C ALA A 202 -23.08 -9.45 -2.93
N GLN A 203 -21.74 -9.52 -2.91
CA GLN A 203 -21.01 -10.37 -1.97
C GLN A 203 -21.06 -9.82 -0.54
N VAL A 204 -21.07 -8.49 -0.34
CA VAL A 204 -21.31 -7.88 0.96
C VAL A 204 -22.69 -8.20 1.48
N GLN A 205 -23.74 -8.08 0.65
CA GLN A 205 -25.10 -8.48 1.00
C GLN A 205 -25.21 -9.98 1.32
N ALA A 206 -24.51 -10.83 0.57
CA ALA A 206 -24.45 -12.26 0.87
C ALA A 206 -23.74 -12.53 2.21
N ALA A 207 -22.65 -11.82 2.51
CA ALA A 207 -21.93 -11.92 3.77
C ALA A 207 -22.83 -11.54 4.97
N GLN A 208 -23.66 -10.50 4.83
CA GLN A 208 -24.64 -10.14 5.86
C GLN A 208 -25.65 -11.28 6.11
N ARG A 209 -26.20 -11.89 5.06
CA ARG A 209 -27.17 -13.00 5.19
C ARG A 209 -26.56 -14.27 5.78
N THR A 210 -25.30 -14.52 5.53
CA THR A 210 -24.59 -15.73 5.98
C THR A 210 -23.71 -15.51 7.21
N HIS A 211 -23.78 -14.32 7.82
CA HIS A 211 -22.98 -13.92 8.98
C HIS A 211 -21.45 -14.07 8.78
N GLN A 212 -21.00 -13.91 7.53
CA GLN A 212 -19.57 -13.82 7.28
C GLN A 212 -19.01 -12.50 7.84
N PRO A 213 -17.75 -12.48 8.31
CA PRO A 213 -17.17 -11.29 8.90
C PRO A 213 -17.13 -10.10 7.92
N LEU A 214 -17.73 -8.98 8.34
CA LEU A 214 -17.58 -7.66 7.75
C LEU A 214 -16.79 -6.80 8.71
N LEU A 215 -15.78 -6.11 8.23
CA LEU A 215 -14.84 -5.33 9.01
C LEU A 215 -14.91 -3.87 8.56
N ASP A 216 -15.36 -3.02 9.45
CA ASP A 216 -15.45 -1.57 9.21
C ASP A 216 -14.15 -0.90 9.63
N ALA A 217 -13.37 -0.45 8.65
CA ALA A 217 -12.09 0.21 8.87
C ALA A 217 -12.21 1.74 9.08
N ARG A 218 -13.43 2.27 9.19
CA ARG A 218 -13.64 3.68 9.49
C ARG A 218 -13.23 4.01 10.93
N PRO A 219 -12.98 5.30 11.23
CA PRO A 219 -12.83 5.79 12.59
C PRO A 219 -13.98 5.30 13.50
N LEU A 220 -13.65 5.04 14.76
CA LEU A 220 -14.60 4.43 15.70
C LEU A 220 -15.88 5.27 15.86
N ALA A 221 -15.77 6.60 15.81
CA ALA A 221 -16.92 7.50 15.89
C ALA A 221 -17.91 7.30 14.73
N GLN A 222 -17.40 7.07 13.51
CA GLN A 222 -18.25 6.78 12.34
C GLN A 222 -18.88 5.38 12.45
N PHE A 223 -18.14 4.38 12.87
CA PHE A 223 -18.67 3.04 13.12
C PHE A 223 -19.79 3.06 14.17
N ALA A 224 -19.59 3.79 15.25
CA ALA A 224 -20.56 3.95 16.33
C ALA A 224 -21.78 4.81 15.93
N GLY A 225 -21.80 5.45 14.75
CA GLY A 225 -22.88 6.32 14.30
C GLY A 225 -22.94 7.66 15.04
N LEU A 226 -21.81 8.12 15.59
CA LEU A 226 -21.65 9.41 16.25
C LEU A 226 -21.19 10.51 15.30
N GLU A 227 -20.58 10.11 14.18
CA GLU A 227 -20.04 10.98 13.16
C GLU A 227 -20.44 10.51 11.76
N ARG A 228 -20.50 11.46 10.83
CA ARG A 228 -20.70 11.24 9.39
C ARG A 228 -19.78 12.15 8.60
N THR A 229 -19.56 11.83 7.33
CA THR A 229 -18.75 12.64 6.42
C THR A 229 -19.59 13.21 5.30
N PRO A 230 -19.13 14.25 4.58
CA PRO A 230 -19.83 14.75 3.38
C PRO A 230 -20.02 13.66 2.31
N VAL A 231 -19.08 12.72 2.18
CA VAL A 231 -19.14 11.61 1.22
C VAL A 231 -20.16 10.54 1.63
N VAL A 232 -20.35 10.34 2.94
CA VAL A 232 -21.32 9.41 3.53
C VAL A 232 -22.21 10.19 4.50
N PRO A 233 -23.28 10.87 4.02
CA PRO A 233 -24.08 11.80 4.82
C PRO A 233 -25.10 11.10 5.74
N VAL A 234 -24.88 9.84 6.06
CA VAL A 234 -25.71 9.04 6.96
C VAL A 234 -24.92 8.55 8.15
N PHE A 235 -25.56 8.43 9.30
CA PHE A 235 -24.99 7.82 10.50
C PHE A 235 -25.15 6.30 10.45
N GLY A 236 -24.20 5.58 11.07
CA GLY A 236 -24.31 4.14 11.23
C GLY A 236 -23.37 3.34 10.32
N ARG A 237 -23.61 2.04 10.23
CA ARG A 237 -22.71 1.03 9.62
C ARG A 237 -23.48 -0.06 8.89
N LEU A 238 -22.76 -0.91 8.19
CA LEU A 238 -23.33 -2.13 7.62
C LEU A 238 -23.76 -3.10 8.73
N ALA A 239 -24.95 -3.67 8.61
CA ALA A 239 -25.43 -4.64 9.60
C ALA A 239 -24.46 -5.83 9.74
N GLY A 240 -24.20 -6.26 10.99
CA GLY A 240 -23.31 -7.37 11.31
C GLY A 240 -21.82 -7.07 11.20
N SER A 241 -21.43 -5.82 10.90
CA SER A 241 -20.01 -5.45 10.86
C SER A 241 -19.41 -5.29 12.26
N ARG A 242 -18.09 -5.45 12.32
CA ARG A 242 -17.25 -5.26 13.53
C ARG A 242 -16.24 -4.16 13.27
N ALA A 243 -15.95 -3.38 14.31
CA ALA A 243 -14.98 -2.29 14.20
C ALA A 243 -13.55 -2.82 14.05
N LEU A 244 -12.84 -2.24 13.10
CA LEU A 244 -11.38 -2.33 12.93
C LEU A 244 -10.85 -0.91 12.70
N PRO A 245 -10.83 -0.06 13.74
CA PRO A 245 -10.62 1.37 13.57
C PRO A 245 -9.28 1.73 12.95
N ALA A 246 -9.28 2.59 11.93
CA ALA A 246 -8.07 2.98 11.18
C ALA A 246 -7.01 3.65 12.08
N GLU A 247 -7.42 4.38 13.10
CA GLU A 247 -6.54 5.05 14.07
C GLU A 247 -5.67 4.09 14.90
N LEU A 248 -5.95 2.81 14.89
CA LEU A 248 -5.16 1.78 15.58
C LEU A 248 -4.06 1.16 14.70
N LEU A 249 -3.97 1.54 13.43
CA LEU A 249 -3.12 0.88 12.44
C LEU A 249 -1.77 1.58 12.21
N TYR A 250 -1.60 2.80 12.72
CA TYR A 250 -0.41 3.61 12.46
C TYR A 250 0.07 4.27 13.74
N ARG A 251 1.33 4.69 13.72
CA ARG A 251 1.91 5.48 14.81
C ARG A 251 2.77 6.60 14.24
N GLN A 252 2.79 7.73 14.91
CA GLN A 252 3.73 8.80 14.65
C GLN A 252 5.05 8.52 15.37
N ALA A 253 6.17 8.76 14.69
CA ALA A 253 7.52 8.71 15.25
C ALA A 253 7.94 10.07 15.84
N ALA A 254 9.07 10.09 16.53
CA ALA A 254 9.56 11.30 17.19
C ALA A 254 10.04 12.39 16.22
N ASP A 255 10.34 12.04 14.97
CA ASP A 255 10.70 12.95 13.88
C ASP A 255 9.48 13.52 13.15
N GLY A 256 8.28 13.10 13.51
CA GLY A 256 7.00 13.51 12.91
C GLY A 256 6.47 12.56 11.84
N SER A 257 7.30 11.67 11.31
CA SER A 257 6.88 10.70 10.29
C SER A 257 5.88 9.66 10.83
N TRP A 258 5.00 9.18 9.97
CA TRP A 258 4.02 8.15 10.30
C TRP A 258 4.44 6.80 9.76
N HIS A 259 4.25 5.75 10.56
CA HIS A 259 4.71 4.40 10.28
C HIS A 259 3.65 3.36 10.50
N PHE A 260 3.78 2.25 9.80
CA PHE A 260 3.12 1.01 10.17
C PHE A 260 3.72 0.44 11.46
N LEU A 261 2.95 -0.38 12.16
CA LEU A 261 3.44 -1.13 13.30
C LEU A 261 4.11 -2.44 12.82
N THR A 262 4.93 -3.03 13.67
CA THR A 262 5.44 -4.38 13.41
C THR A 262 4.34 -5.44 13.60
N SER A 263 4.50 -6.61 12.99
CA SER A 263 3.55 -7.73 13.17
C SER A 263 3.36 -8.11 14.65
N ALA A 264 4.40 -7.98 15.48
CA ALA A 264 4.30 -8.22 16.93
C ALA A 264 3.43 -7.18 17.63
N GLN A 265 3.60 -5.89 17.29
CA GLN A 265 2.78 -4.80 17.84
C GLN A 265 1.31 -4.93 17.41
N TYR A 266 1.03 -5.28 16.14
CA TYR A 266 -0.34 -5.54 15.69
C TYR A 266 -1.00 -6.69 16.46
N LYS A 267 -0.27 -7.75 16.79
CA LYS A 267 -0.81 -8.83 17.66
C LYS A 267 -1.28 -8.29 19.00
N THR A 268 -0.58 -7.32 19.57
CA THR A 268 -0.97 -6.66 20.83
C THR A 268 -2.19 -5.77 20.62
N VAL A 269 -2.22 -4.94 19.57
CA VAL A 269 -3.36 -4.07 19.25
C VAL A 269 -4.63 -4.90 19.04
N PHE A 270 -4.55 -5.97 18.24
CA PHE A 270 -5.70 -6.84 17.97
C PHE A 270 -6.05 -7.77 19.16
N ALA A 271 -5.29 -7.74 20.24
CA ALA A 271 -5.67 -8.38 21.50
C ALA A 271 -6.51 -7.49 22.42
N LEU A 272 -6.63 -6.19 22.11
CA LEU A 272 -7.47 -5.27 22.88
C LEU A 272 -8.95 -5.65 22.77
N ASP A 273 -9.70 -5.43 23.83
CA ASP A 273 -11.14 -5.67 23.86
C ASP A 273 -11.87 -4.71 22.90
N GLY A 274 -12.88 -5.22 22.22
CA GLY A 274 -13.67 -4.46 21.25
C GLY A 274 -13.05 -4.34 19.86
N VAL A 275 -11.77 -4.64 19.67
CA VAL A 275 -11.13 -4.66 18.36
C VAL A 275 -11.42 -5.98 17.64
N ALA A 276 -11.77 -5.93 16.37
CA ALA A 276 -11.99 -7.12 15.56
C ALA A 276 -10.69 -7.92 15.40
N ARG A 277 -10.78 -9.24 15.52
CA ARG A 277 -9.66 -10.18 15.27
C ARG A 277 -9.96 -11.00 14.02
N PRO A 278 -9.82 -10.40 12.84
CA PRO A 278 -10.21 -11.07 11.60
C PRO A 278 -9.20 -12.17 11.27
N ARG A 279 -9.71 -13.28 10.76
CA ARG A 279 -8.89 -14.30 10.07
C ARG A 279 -9.20 -14.32 8.58
N ARG A 280 -10.38 -13.87 8.19
CA ARG A 280 -10.91 -13.73 6.83
C ARG A 280 -12.12 -12.79 6.89
N GLY A 281 -12.56 -12.30 5.77
CA GLY A 281 -13.76 -11.46 5.69
C GLY A 281 -13.65 -10.37 4.62
N ILE A 282 -14.62 -9.48 4.65
CA ILE A 282 -14.66 -8.33 3.74
C ILE A 282 -14.40 -7.06 4.55
N LEU A 283 -13.39 -6.33 4.13
CA LEU A 283 -13.05 -5.02 4.65
C LEU A 283 -13.81 -3.94 3.86
N TYR A 284 -14.28 -2.93 4.54
CA TYR A 284 -14.87 -1.75 3.92
C TYR A 284 -14.58 -0.50 4.77
N CYS A 285 -14.70 0.66 4.14
CA CYS A 285 -14.75 1.94 4.84
C CYS A 285 -15.74 2.88 4.14
N ASN A 286 -15.46 4.16 4.00
CA ASN A 286 -16.31 5.07 3.20
C ASN A 286 -16.12 4.86 1.70
N THR A 287 -14.87 4.81 1.22
CA THR A 287 -14.49 4.82 -0.20
C THR A 287 -13.32 3.87 -0.53
N GLY A 288 -12.98 2.92 0.33
CA GLY A 288 -11.91 1.92 0.13
C GLY A 288 -10.57 2.28 0.77
N GLN A 289 -10.17 3.53 0.89
CA GLN A 289 -8.83 3.94 1.32
C GLN A 289 -8.43 3.39 2.71
N TYR A 290 -9.26 3.56 3.75
CA TYR A 290 -9.00 3.00 5.08
C TYR A 290 -9.06 1.47 5.09
N ALA A 291 -9.92 0.89 4.27
CA ALA A 291 -10.04 -0.55 4.12
C ALA A 291 -8.79 -1.17 3.50
N ALA A 292 -8.21 -0.51 2.50
CA ALA A 292 -6.93 -0.91 1.90
C ALA A 292 -5.78 -0.84 2.91
N GLY A 293 -5.74 0.19 3.76
CA GLY A 293 -4.79 0.29 4.87
C GLY A 293 -4.91 -0.90 5.83
N ALA A 294 -6.14 -1.24 6.22
CA ALA A 294 -6.41 -2.39 7.07
C ALA A 294 -6.06 -3.73 6.37
N TRP A 295 -6.38 -3.85 5.07
CA TRP A 295 -5.99 -5.00 4.26
C TRP A 295 -4.47 -5.16 4.20
N PHE A 296 -3.73 -4.08 3.94
CA PHE A 296 -2.27 -4.11 3.87
C PHE A 296 -1.65 -4.58 5.18
N VAL A 297 -2.15 -4.08 6.31
CA VAL A 297 -1.72 -4.54 7.63
C VAL A 297 -1.98 -6.02 7.83
N LEU A 298 -3.20 -6.48 7.57
CA LEU A 298 -3.61 -7.85 7.85
C LEU A 298 -3.00 -8.85 6.86
N ASP A 299 -3.09 -8.58 5.56
CA ASP A 299 -2.60 -9.49 4.51
C ASP A 299 -1.09 -9.41 4.35
N ARG A 300 -0.55 -8.19 4.18
CA ARG A 300 0.84 -8.00 3.79
C ARG A 300 1.81 -8.06 4.98
N ILE A 301 1.50 -7.37 6.09
CA ILE A 301 2.39 -7.31 7.26
C ILE A 301 2.19 -8.52 8.19
N MET A 302 0.95 -8.93 8.40
CA MET A 302 0.64 -10.03 9.33
C MET A 302 0.49 -11.39 8.64
N GLY A 303 0.45 -11.45 7.31
CA GLY A 303 0.34 -12.68 6.52
C GLY A 303 -1.02 -13.38 6.58
N MET A 304 -2.08 -12.67 6.93
CA MET A 304 -3.45 -13.20 7.00
C MET A 304 -4.06 -13.22 5.60
N LYS A 305 -4.41 -14.39 5.08
CA LYS A 305 -4.99 -14.56 3.75
C LYS A 305 -6.52 -14.69 3.77
N GLY A 306 -7.16 -14.51 2.60
CA GLY A 306 -8.61 -14.63 2.46
C GLY A 306 -9.39 -13.38 2.91
N LEU A 307 -8.74 -12.23 2.90
CA LEU A 307 -9.35 -10.92 3.11
C LEU A 307 -9.61 -10.26 1.76
N ARG A 308 -10.82 -9.77 1.57
CA ARG A 308 -11.23 -9.02 0.37
C ARG A 308 -11.64 -7.61 0.75
N GLU A 309 -11.46 -6.70 -0.16
CA GLU A 309 -11.89 -5.33 0.03
C GLU A 309 -13.16 -5.05 -0.79
N TYR A 310 -14.09 -4.33 -0.19
CA TYR A 310 -15.23 -3.68 -0.85
C TYR A 310 -14.92 -2.19 -1.02
N PRO A 311 -14.31 -1.79 -2.15
CA PRO A 311 -13.80 -0.44 -2.33
C PRO A 311 -14.88 0.63 -2.51
N GLY A 312 -16.07 0.28 -2.99
CA GLY A 312 -17.23 1.19 -3.04
C GLY A 312 -17.68 1.66 -1.66
N GLY A 313 -17.49 0.81 -0.65
CA GLY A 313 -17.69 1.13 0.75
C GLY A 313 -19.09 1.66 1.10
N MET A 314 -19.16 2.47 2.15
CA MET A 314 -20.39 3.12 2.57
C MET A 314 -20.92 4.11 1.52
N ASN A 315 -20.03 4.73 0.74
CA ASN A 315 -20.41 5.67 -0.31
C ASN A 315 -21.30 4.98 -1.37
N GLU A 316 -20.83 3.92 -2.01
CA GLU A 316 -21.64 3.16 -2.98
C GLU A 316 -22.88 2.58 -2.31
N TRP A 317 -22.76 2.03 -1.09
CA TRP A 317 -23.86 1.41 -0.35
C TRP A 317 -25.04 2.37 -0.15
N VAL A 318 -24.77 3.58 0.35
CA VAL A 318 -25.83 4.57 0.62
C VAL A 318 -26.35 5.23 -0.66
N GLN A 319 -25.52 5.42 -1.67
CA GLN A 319 -25.96 5.92 -2.98
C GLN A 319 -26.96 4.96 -3.66
N ARG A 320 -26.80 3.65 -3.44
CA ARG A 320 -27.77 2.64 -3.90
C ARG A 320 -29.01 2.53 -3.01
N GLY A 321 -29.12 3.33 -1.95
CA GLY A 321 -30.28 3.34 -1.05
C GLY A 321 -30.36 2.11 -0.14
N LEU A 322 -29.25 1.42 0.10
CA LEU A 322 -29.22 0.23 0.95
C LEU A 322 -29.21 0.60 2.44
N PRO A 323 -29.80 -0.26 3.31
CA PRO A 323 -30.01 0.07 4.71
C PRO A 323 -28.70 0.05 5.52
N VAL A 324 -28.61 0.97 6.49
CA VAL A 324 -27.57 1.01 7.51
C VAL A 324 -28.19 0.79 8.88
N VAL A 325 -27.40 0.28 9.83
CA VAL A 325 -27.81 0.18 11.24
C VAL A 325 -27.14 1.28 12.04
N GLN A 326 -27.89 1.88 12.90
CA GLN A 326 -27.41 2.79 13.96
C GLN A 326 -27.30 2.01 15.26
N PHE A 327 -27.31 2.61 16.38
CA PHE A 327 -27.19 1.96 17.70
C PHE A 327 -28.04 0.71 17.88
#